data_aa9c1292e2111d17491ebf7eaf5ff58b
#
_entry.id   aa9c1292e2111d17491ebf7eaf5ff58b
#
_cell.length_a   1.000
_cell.length_b   1.000
_cell.length_c   1.000
_cell.angle_alpha   90.00
_cell.angle_beta   90.00
_cell.angle_gamma   90.00
#
_symmetry.space_group_name_H-M   'P 1'
#
loop_
_entity.id
_entity.type
_entity.pdbx_description
1 polymer ?
#
loop_
_entity_poly.entity_id
_entity_poly.type
_entity_poly.pdbx_seq_one_letter_code
_entity_poly.pdbx_strand_id
1 'polypeptide(L)'
;MKVLILAETCNPAWASLPGFSYSLADSIAKQVDVVLITHIRNKEDISKIDTHQFKEIIYIDNEYIASPLYKFSLILKKIGIGGFMTSMALKYPANIAFEYEIYKSLKNRLQNKEFDFIHRISPVSPTVPSPIAKWSQIPFIYGPINGALPWPKQYKEEIKKEREILIHIRNFYKFLPYYKSSFTHATKILAAFKHVEKDIPLSEHHKIIKFNELGVDTELYKPNPKKDKIRASCQFLFVGRLVPYKSAHVVISAFIKSVELRNKHQLNIVGDGPERESLQKLIDDNKLNKCIKILGWKNQTEVAQYMADSDVFVFPTIREVGGNVILEAMSAGLPSIVPNYGGPSELIDDSTGIQIPLADKSEFLQSYINGMELLATNLELRETLSDNAREKALKEHSWPMKGKRMKQIYALAKEEL
;
A
#
# COMPACT_ATOMS: atom_id res chain seq x y z
N MET A 1 13.52 -12.39 -22.35
CA MET A 1 12.13 -11.91 -22.30
C MET A 1 12.17 -10.40 -22.11
N LYS A 2 11.52 -9.68 -23.01
CA LYS A 2 11.54 -8.21 -23.02
C LYS A 2 10.16 -7.65 -22.68
N VAL A 3 10.06 -6.88 -21.61
CA VAL A 3 8.80 -6.36 -21.07
C VAL A 3 8.78 -4.83 -21.15
N LEU A 4 7.69 -4.29 -21.68
CA LEU A 4 7.40 -2.86 -21.65
C LEU A 4 6.59 -2.54 -20.39
N ILE A 5 7.21 -1.90 -19.41
CA ILE A 5 6.51 -1.52 -18.16
C ILE A 5 5.94 -0.11 -18.29
N LEU A 6 4.64 0.02 -18.05
CA LEU A 6 3.95 1.30 -17.97
C LEU A 6 3.75 1.69 -16.52
N ALA A 7 4.39 2.78 -16.11
CA ALA A 7 4.34 3.30 -14.75
C ALA A 7 4.25 4.84 -14.76
N GLU A 8 3.04 5.38 -14.99
CA GLU A 8 2.82 6.84 -15.04
C GLU A 8 3.36 7.52 -13.79
N THR A 9 3.05 6.96 -12.62
CA THR A 9 3.51 7.43 -11.32
C THR A 9 4.60 6.48 -10.82
N CYS A 10 5.88 6.85 -11.05
CA CYS A 10 7.04 6.00 -10.77
C CYS A 10 8.23 6.89 -10.39
N ASN A 11 8.46 7.08 -9.08
CA ASN A 11 9.47 8.00 -8.60
C ASN A 11 10.17 7.47 -7.35
N PRO A 12 11.49 7.27 -7.36
CA PRO A 12 12.24 6.70 -6.24
C PRO A 12 12.31 7.61 -5.01
N ALA A 13 12.20 8.93 -5.19
CA ALA A 13 12.28 9.90 -4.11
C ALA A 13 10.93 10.16 -3.41
N TRP A 14 9.82 9.73 -4.01
CA TRP A 14 8.48 9.99 -3.48
C TRP A 14 7.97 8.80 -2.66
N ALA A 15 7.41 9.10 -1.49
CA ALA A 15 6.83 8.08 -0.63
C ALA A 15 5.55 7.46 -1.24
N SER A 16 5.14 6.30 -0.71
CA SER A 16 3.91 5.60 -1.09
C SER A 16 3.95 5.05 -2.53
N LEU A 17 2.83 5.13 -3.26
CA LEU A 17 2.66 4.49 -4.57
C LEU A 17 3.75 4.82 -5.60
N PRO A 18 4.24 6.07 -5.75
CA PRO A 18 5.32 6.35 -6.70
C PRO A 18 6.60 5.58 -6.41
N GLY A 19 7.02 5.53 -5.14
CA GLY A 19 8.18 4.76 -4.70
C GLY A 19 8.00 3.26 -4.88
N PHE A 20 6.82 2.73 -4.54
CA PHE A 20 6.51 1.30 -4.75
C PHE A 20 6.52 0.92 -6.23
N SER A 21 5.95 1.77 -7.09
CA SER A 21 5.97 1.54 -8.55
C SER A 21 7.41 1.49 -9.08
N TYR A 22 8.29 2.38 -8.60
CA TYR A 22 9.70 2.35 -8.96
C TYR A 22 10.39 1.08 -8.44
N SER A 23 10.24 0.76 -7.16
CA SER A 23 10.88 -0.42 -6.56
C SER A 23 10.41 -1.74 -7.19
N LEU A 24 9.14 -1.83 -7.58
CA LEU A 24 8.61 -2.98 -8.31
C LEU A 24 9.21 -3.06 -9.72
N ALA A 25 9.24 -1.95 -10.48
CA ALA A 25 9.84 -1.91 -11.81
C ALA A 25 11.33 -2.26 -11.77
N ASP A 26 12.08 -1.73 -10.80
CA ASP A 26 13.48 -2.02 -10.53
C ASP A 26 13.70 -3.51 -10.24
N SER A 27 12.86 -4.08 -9.38
CA SER A 27 12.93 -5.50 -9.02
C SER A 27 12.65 -6.43 -10.20
N ILE A 28 11.74 -6.03 -11.09
CA ILE A 28 11.43 -6.75 -12.33
C ILE A 28 12.61 -6.63 -13.30
N ALA A 29 13.20 -5.43 -13.45
CA ALA A 29 14.32 -5.19 -14.35
C ALA A 29 15.57 -6.00 -13.98
N LYS A 30 15.73 -6.36 -12.71
CA LYS A 30 16.77 -7.30 -12.25
C LYS A 30 16.52 -8.77 -12.64
N GLN A 31 15.35 -9.09 -13.19
CA GLN A 31 14.96 -10.47 -13.55
C GLN A 31 14.75 -10.67 -15.05
N VAL A 32 14.36 -9.64 -15.78
CA VAL A 32 14.06 -9.66 -17.22
C VAL A 32 14.46 -8.35 -17.87
N ASP A 33 14.54 -8.30 -19.19
CA ASP A 33 14.82 -7.06 -19.93
C ASP A 33 13.62 -6.11 -19.85
N VAL A 34 13.78 -4.95 -19.26
CA VAL A 34 12.72 -3.96 -19.07
C VAL A 34 13.01 -2.67 -19.83
N VAL A 35 12.01 -2.24 -20.61
CA VAL A 35 11.87 -0.85 -21.06
C VAL A 35 10.82 -0.19 -20.17
N LEU A 36 11.23 0.79 -19.37
CA LEU A 36 10.35 1.51 -18.46
C LEU A 36 9.79 2.75 -19.13
N ILE A 37 8.46 2.89 -19.14
CA ILE A 37 7.79 4.14 -19.53
C ILE A 37 7.22 4.82 -18.32
N THR A 38 7.55 6.09 -18.15
CA THR A 38 7.03 6.90 -17.05
C THR A 38 6.76 8.35 -17.50
N HIS A 39 6.05 9.10 -16.64
CA HIS A 39 5.76 10.50 -16.92
C HIS A 39 7.01 11.37 -16.78
N ILE A 40 7.10 12.43 -17.60
CA ILE A 40 8.25 13.36 -17.63
C ILE A 40 8.56 13.98 -16.24
N ARG A 41 7.56 14.14 -15.36
CA ARG A 41 7.71 14.64 -13.98
C ARG A 41 8.67 13.81 -13.14
N ASN A 42 8.85 12.54 -13.46
CA ASN A 42 9.72 11.64 -12.70
C ASN A 42 11.18 11.69 -13.13
N LYS A 43 11.48 12.37 -14.27
CA LYS A 43 12.80 12.35 -14.89
C LYS A 43 13.90 12.89 -13.98
N GLU A 44 13.64 14.00 -13.31
CA GLU A 44 14.66 14.66 -12.48
C GLU A 44 15.15 13.73 -11.35
N ASP A 45 14.24 13.07 -10.64
CA ASP A 45 14.62 12.21 -9.51
C ASP A 45 15.20 10.86 -9.98
N ILE A 46 14.68 10.30 -11.07
CA ILE A 46 15.24 9.09 -11.66
C ILE A 46 16.66 9.31 -12.19
N SER A 47 16.95 10.50 -12.74
CA SER A 47 18.30 10.82 -13.24
C SER A 47 19.38 10.95 -12.16
N LYS A 48 18.99 11.03 -10.88
CA LYS A 48 19.91 11.14 -9.73
C LYS A 48 20.37 9.78 -9.18
N ILE A 49 19.82 8.69 -9.67
CA ILE A 49 20.10 7.34 -9.18
C ILE A 49 20.62 6.44 -10.30
N ASP A 50 21.23 5.32 -9.93
CA ASP A 50 21.65 4.30 -10.87
C ASP A 50 20.45 3.58 -11.47
N THR A 51 20.42 3.44 -12.79
CA THR A 51 19.33 2.84 -13.55
C THR A 51 19.80 1.79 -14.57
N HIS A 52 21.02 1.28 -14.41
CA HIS A 52 21.65 0.32 -15.35
C HIS A 52 20.85 -0.98 -15.54
N GLN A 53 19.99 -1.35 -14.59
CA GLN A 53 19.13 -2.51 -14.69
C GLN A 53 18.03 -2.37 -15.75
N PHE A 54 17.63 -1.14 -16.10
CA PHE A 54 16.70 -0.90 -17.19
C PHE A 54 17.44 -0.86 -18.55
N LYS A 55 16.90 -1.52 -19.55
CA LYS A 55 17.45 -1.41 -20.91
C LYS A 55 17.24 -0.03 -21.50
N GLU A 56 16.14 0.61 -21.15
CA GLU A 56 15.77 1.94 -21.61
C GLU A 56 14.74 2.54 -20.65
N ILE A 57 14.75 3.86 -20.46
CA ILE A 57 13.70 4.60 -19.76
C ILE A 57 13.17 5.67 -20.71
N ILE A 58 11.87 5.62 -21.00
CA ILE A 58 11.18 6.54 -21.89
C ILE A 58 10.28 7.44 -21.07
N TYR A 59 10.46 8.75 -21.24
CA TYR A 59 9.66 9.76 -20.54
C TYR A 59 8.59 10.33 -21.47
N ILE A 60 7.33 10.22 -21.06
CA ILE A 60 6.18 10.73 -21.81
C ILE A 60 5.74 12.06 -21.22
N ASP A 61 5.57 13.04 -22.09
CA ASP A 61 5.04 14.35 -21.75
C ASP A 61 3.60 14.48 -22.26
N ASN A 62 2.63 14.53 -21.35
CA ASN A 62 1.23 14.86 -21.64
C ASN A 62 0.73 16.01 -20.76
N GLU A 63 1.65 16.93 -20.35
CA GLU A 63 1.34 18.08 -19.50
C GLU A 63 0.26 18.99 -20.09
N TYR A 64 0.12 19.03 -21.42
CA TYR A 64 -0.93 19.79 -22.09
C TYR A 64 -2.36 19.41 -21.66
N ILE A 65 -2.56 18.18 -21.17
CA ILE A 65 -3.83 17.74 -20.56
C ILE A 65 -3.67 17.59 -19.04
N ALA A 66 -2.59 17.00 -18.56
CA ALA A 66 -2.42 16.66 -17.14
C ALA A 66 -2.35 17.92 -16.26
N SER A 67 -1.61 18.96 -16.68
CA SER A 67 -1.45 20.19 -15.91
C SER A 67 -2.75 20.99 -15.73
N PRO A 68 -3.56 21.28 -16.77
CA PRO A 68 -4.86 21.94 -16.62
C PRO A 68 -5.81 21.18 -15.70
N LEU A 69 -5.91 19.85 -15.85
CA LEU A 69 -6.78 19.01 -15.01
C LEU A 69 -6.32 19.01 -13.54
N TYR A 70 -5.02 18.99 -13.29
CA TYR A 70 -4.49 19.12 -11.94
C TYR A 70 -4.81 20.48 -11.32
N LYS A 71 -4.61 21.61 -12.04
CA LYS A 71 -4.97 22.95 -11.57
C LYS A 71 -6.46 23.04 -11.26
N PHE A 72 -7.29 22.47 -12.13
CA PHE A 72 -8.74 22.41 -11.90
C PHE A 72 -9.09 21.60 -10.64
N SER A 73 -8.39 20.48 -10.39
CA SER A 73 -8.58 19.69 -9.18
C SER A 73 -8.29 20.48 -7.89
N LEU A 74 -7.28 21.35 -7.92
CA LEU A 74 -6.94 22.23 -6.80
C LEU A 74 -8.04 23.28 -6.53
N ILE A 75 -8.64 23.83 -7.60
CA ILE A 75 -9.77 24.77 -7.47
C ILE A 75 -10.97 24.06 -6.83
N LEU A 76 -11.33 22.88 -7.33
CA LEU A 76 -12.43 22.07 -6.76
C LEU A 76 -12.19 21.74 -5.28
N LYS A 77 -10.94 21.42 -4.92
CA LYS A 77 -10.56 21.15 -3.53
C LYS A 77 -10.75 22.40 -2.64
N LYS A 78 -10.41 23.59 -3.13
CA LYS A 78 -10.61 24.85 -2.38
C LYS A 78 -12.08 25.16 -2.09
N ILE A 79 -12.98 24.80 -2.99
CA ILE A 79 -14.44 25.02 -2.83
C ILE A 79 -15.15 23.83 -2.16
N GLY A 80 -14.38 22.86 -1.60
CA GLY A 80 -14.95 21.75 -0.82
C GLY A 80 -15.47 20.56 -1.63
N ILE A 81 -15.28 20.54 -2.97
CA ILE A 81 -15.72 19.46 -3.88
C ILE A 81 -14.58 18.45 -4.16
N GLY A 82 -13.42 18.63 -3.56
CA GLY A 82 -12.18 17.92 -3.85
C GLY A 82 -11.98 16.62 -3.08
N GLY A 83 -12.87 15.65 -3.19
CA GLY A 83 -12.68 14.29 -2.63
C GLY A 83 -11.81 13.40 -3.52
N PHE A 84 -11.47 12.22 -2.99
CA PHE A 84 -10.70 11.19 -3.72
C PHE A 84 -11.32 10.83 -5.08
N MET A 85 -12.65 10.68 -5.15
CA MET A 85 -13.38 10.34 -6.37
C MET A 85 -13.28 11.45 -7.44
N THR A 86 -13.35 12.72 -7.04
CA THR A 86 -13.17 13.86 -7.97
C THR A 86 -11.76 13.85 -8.57
N SER A 87 -10.75 13.61 -7.74
CA SER A 87 -9.35 13.48 -8.22
C SER A 87 -9.19 12.33 -9.21
N MET A 88 -9.83 11.18 -8.96
CA MET A 88 -9.78 10.04 -9.88
C MET A 88 -10.49 10.31 -11.21
N ALA A 89 -11.65 10.96 -11.18
CA ALA A 89 -12.37 11.34 -12.40
C ALA A 89 -11.56 12.28 -13.30
N LEU A 90 -10.83 13.22 -12.70
CA LEU A 90 -9.95 14.15 -13.43
C LEU A 90 -8.67 13.48 -13.96
N LYS A 91 -8.19 12.43 -13.31
CA LYS A 91 -7.05 11.65 -13.81
C LYS A 91 -7.40 10.78 -15.02
N TYR A 92 -8.66 10.43 -15.21
CA TYR A 92 -9.10 9.56 -16.30
C TYR A 92 -8.65 10.05 -17.68
N PRO A 93 -9.03 11.29 -18.16
CA PRO A 93 -8.61 11.74 -19.48
C PRO A 93 -7.09 11.93 -19.60
N ALA A 94 -6.41 12.36 -18.53
CA ALA A 94 -4.96 12.49 -18.53
C ALA A 94 -4.27 11.14 -18.77
N ASN A 95 -4.79 10.08 -18.16
CA ASN A 95 -4.24 8.72 -18.30
C ASN A 95 -4.48 8.14 -19.69
N ILE A 96 -5.67 8.39 -20.29
CA ILE A 96 -5.94 8.02 -21.70
C ILE A 96 -4.95 8.72 -22.62
N ALA A 97 -4.70 10.01 -22.42
CA ALA A 97 -3.75 10.77 -23.21
C ALA A 97 -2.31 10.25 -23.02
N PHE A 98 -1.93 9.90 -21.80
CA PHE A 98 -0.62 9.32 -21.51
C PHE A 98 -0.40 8.02 -22.31
N GLU A 99 -1.35 7.08 -22.26
CA GLU A 99 -1.24 5.83 -23.03
C GLU A 99 -1.36 6.04 -24.55
N TYR A 100 -2.09 7.06 -25.00
CA TYR A 100 -2.16 7.44 -26.40
C TYR A 100 -0.80 7.93 -26.91
N GLU A 101 -0.12 8.80 -26.17
CA GLU A 101 1.23 9.26 -26.52
C GLU A 101 2.25 8.10 -26.53
N ILE A 102 2.13 7.14 -25.60
CA ILE A 102 2.92 5.90 -25.62
C ILE A 102 2.66 5.12 -26.93
N TYR A 103 1.40 4.85 -27.23
CA TYR A 103 1.03 4.10 -28.44
C TYR A 103 1.55 4.77 -29.71
N LYS A 104 1.42 6.09 -29.80
CA LYS A 104 1.88 6.89 -30.94
C LYS A 104 3.41 6.86 -31.08
N SER A 105 4.14 7.08 -29.99
CA SER A 105 5.61 7.15 -29.99
C SER A 105 6.25 5.79 -30.27
N LEU A 106 5.62 4.70 -29.82
CA LEU A 106 6.16 3.35 -29.94
C LEU A 106 5.48 2.52 -31.04
N LYS A 107 4.66 3.14 -31.91
CA LYS A 107 3.85 2.43 -32.90
C LYS A 107 4.62 1.36 -33.69
N ASN A 108 5.77 1.72 -34.24
CA ASN A 108 6.61 0.81 -35.02
C ASN A 108 7.15 -0.36 -34.19
N ARG A 109 7.59 -0.08 -32.94
CA ARG A 109 8.13 -1.10 -32.04
C ARG A 109 7.04 -2.10 -31.60
N LEU A 110 5.80 -1.59 -31.38
CA LEU A 110 4.64 -2.41 -31.07
C LEU A 110 4.21 -3.28 -32.25
N GLN A 111 4.15 -2.71 -33.46
CA GLN A 111 3.83 -3.45 -34.70
C GLN A 111 4.86 -4.54 -35.02
N ASN A 112 6.13 -4.27 -34.74
CA ASN A 112 7.22 -5.23 -34.93
C ASN A 112 7.29 -6.28 -33.83
N LYS A 113 6.34 -6.27 -32.86
CA LYS A 113 6.28 -7.20 -31.72
C LYS A 113 7.60 -7.27 -30.94
N GLU A 114 8.24 -6.11 -30.71
CA GLU A 114 9.53 -6.03 -30.05
C GLU A 114 9.46 -6.49 -28.57
N PHE A 115 8.28 -6.46 -27.97
CA PHE A 115 8.03 -6.79 -26.58
C PHE A 115 7.24 -8.10 -26.45
N ASP A 116 7.64 -8.97 -25.52
CA ASP A 116 6.88 -10.17 -25.17
C ASP A 116 5.59 -9.80 -24.42
N PHE A 117 5.66 -8.77 -23.58
CA PHE A 117 4.54 -8.27 -22.77
C PHE A 117 4.57 -6.76 -22.65
N ILE A 118 3.37 -6.19 -22.51
CA ILE A 118 3.16 -4.87 -21.89
C ILE A 118 2.62 -5.11 -20.50
N HIS A 119 3.22 -4.49 -19.48
CA HIS A 119 2.79 -4.60 -18.09
C HIS A 119 2.52 -3.21 -17.50
N ARG A 120 1.27 -2.91 -17.15
CA ARG A 120 0.91 -1.66 -16.49
C ARG A 120 0.91 -1.84 -14.97
N ILE A 121 1.89 -1.26 -14.29
CA ILE A 121 2.02 -1.32 -12.82
C ILE A 121 1.42 -0.09 -12.10
N SER A 122 1.30 1.05 -12.77
CA SER A 122 0.57 2.21 -12.24
C SER A 122 -0.13 2.99 -13.35
N PRO A 123 -1.26 3.62 -13.04
CA PRO A 123 -1.97 3.70 -11.77
C PRO A 123 -2.62 2.38 -11.36
N VAL A 124 -2.61 2.07 -10.05
CA VAL A 124 -3.16 0.79 -9.52
C VAL A 124 -4.69 0.77 -9.45
N SER A 125 -5.36 1.92 -9.58
CA SER A 125 -6.81 2.01 -9.44
C SER A 125 -7.56 1.33 -10.59
N PRO A 126 -8.55 0.46 -10.33
CA PRO A 126 -9.40 -0.12 -11.35
C PRO A 126 -10.30 0.90 -12.06
N THR A 127 -10.45 2.11 -11.48
CA THR A 127 -11.24 3.18 -12.08
C THR A 127 -10.55 3.87 -13.24
N VAL A 128 -9.26 3.61 -13.44
CA VAL A 128 -8.45 4.16 -14.52
C VAL A 128 -8.13 3.04 -15.51
N PRO A 129 -8.76 3.01 -16.69
CA PRO A 129 -8.56 1.95 -17.67
C PRO A 129 -7.20 2.05 -18.38
N SER A 130 -6.88 1.01 -19.14
CA SER A 130 -5.67 0.92 -19.95
C SER A 130 -6.03 0.63 -21.42
N PRO A 131 -6.27 1.66 -22.24
CA PRO A 131 -6.59 1.50 -23.65
C PRO A 131 -5.55 0.75 -24.48
N ILE A 132 -4.28 0.87 -24.11
CA ILE A 132 -3.16 0.23 -24.80
C ILE A 132 -3.29 -1.30 -24.79
N ALA A 133 -3.98 -1.88 -23.83
CA ALA A 133 -4.31 -3.31 -23.81
C ALA A 133 -5.01 -3.75 -25.09
N LYS A 134 -5.92 -2.90 -25.63
CA LYS A 134 -6.64 -3.13 -26.87
C LYS A 134 -5.84 -2.69 -28.12
N TRP A 135 -5.12 -1.57 -28.02
CA TRP A 135 -4.49 -0.95 -29.19
C TRP A 135 -3.22 -1.65 -29.64
N SER A 136 -2.43 -2.20 -28.70
CA SER A 136 -1.09 -2.72 -28.98
C SER A 136 -1.07 -4.10 -29.62
N GLN A 137 -2.11 -4.93 -29.40
CA GLN A 137 -2.15 -6.35 -29.78
C GLN A 137 -0.98 -7.19 -29.21
N ILE A 138 -0.28 -6.67 -28.19
CA ILE A 138 0.76 -7.38 -27.44
C ILE A 138 0.11 -7.96 -26.17
N PRO A 139 0.51 -9.17 -25.73
CA PRO A 139 0.06 -9.74 -24.47
C PRO A 139 0.19 -8.75 -23.32
N PHE A 140 -0.89 -8.54 -22.55
CA PHE A 140 -1.01 -7.47 -21.59
C PHE A 140 -1.20 -8.00 -20.17
N ILE A 141 -0.33 -7.57 -19.26
CA ILE A 141 -0.46 -7.83 -17.83
C ILE A 141 -1.02 -6.57 -17.15
N TYR A 142 -2.16 -6.72 -16.50
CA TYR A 142 -2.89 -5.62 -15.90
C TYR A 142 -2.79 -5.63 -14.38
N GLY A 143 -2.09 -4.70 -13.80
CA GLY A 143 -1.96 -4.55 -12.35
C GLY A 143 -0.50 -4.53 -11.85
N PRO A 144 -0.30 -4.47 -10.54
CA PRO A 144 -1.26 -4.75 -9.46
C PRO A 144 -2.43 -3.76 -9.44
N ILE A 145 -3.66 -4.31 -9.43
CA ILE A 145 -4.86 -3.49 -9.28
C ILE A 145 -5.20 -3.45 -7.80
N ASN A 146 -5.28 -2.23 -7.27
CA ASN A 146 -5.68 -1.97 -5.91
C ASN A 146 -6.78 -0.89 -5.90
N GLY A 147 -7.79 -1.07 -5.08
CA GLY A 147 -8.97 -0.23 -5.19
C GLY A 147 -9.72 -0.02 -3.90
N ALA A 148 -10.74 0.80 -4.00
CA ALA A 148 -11.54 1.32 -2.93
C ALA A 148 -12.11 0.23 -2.01
N LEU A 149 -11.43 -0.03 -0.90
CA LEU A 149 -11.97 -0.82 0.20
C LEU A 149 -13.27 -0.16 0.70
N PRO A 150 -14.39 -0.88 0.86
CA PRO A 150 -15.60 -0.35 1.47
C PRO A 150 -15.33 0.15 2.90
N TRP A 151 -16.14 1.07 3.37
CA TRP A 151 -16.16 1.39 4.78
C TRP A 151 -16.92 0.32 5.55
N PRO A 152 -16.42 -0.11 6.74
CA PRO A 152 -17.19 -0.98 7.61
C PRO A 152 -18.47 -0.29 8.08
N LYS A 153 -19.60 -0.99 8.04
CA LYS A 153 -20.94 -0.41 8.31
C LYS A 153 -21.10 0.18 9.71
N GLN A 154 -20.38 -0.33 10.68
CA GLN A 154 -20.42 0.09 12.09
C GLN A 154 -19.70 1.42 12.36
N TYR A 155 -18.87 1.92 11.43
CA TYR A 155 -18.05 3.14 11.61
C TYR A 155 -18.59 4.34 10.80
N LYS A 156 -19.90 4.59 10.89
CA LYS A 156 -20.59 5.65 10.13
C LYS A 156 -20.13 7.07 10.47
N GLU A 157 -19.71 7.30 11.72
CA GLU A 157 -19.24 8.62 12.16
C GLU A 157 -17.90 8.97 11.53
N GLU A 158 -17.02 8.01 11.40
CA GLU A 158 -15.70 8.15 10.76
C GLU A 158 -15.86 8.43 9.25
N ILE A 159 -16.85 7.81 8.59
CA ILE A 159 -17.21 8.09 7.20
C ILE A 159 -17.61 9.56 7.00
N LYS A 160 -18.44 10.10 7.93
CA LYS A 160 -18.87 11.50 7.87
C LYS A 160 -17.70 12.47 8.03
N LYS A 161 -16.74 12.16 8.90
CA LYS A 161 -15.53 12.97 9.12
C LYS A 161 -14.65 13.06 7.87
N GLU A 162 -14.58 12.00 7.07
CA GLU A 162 -13.78 11.94 5.84
C GLU A 162 -14.48 12.63 4.63
N ARG A 163 -15.72 13.13 4.77
CA ARG A 163 -16.49 13.86 3.73
C ARG A 163 -16.57 13.13 2.38
N GLU A 164 -16.66 11.82 2.38
CA GLU A 164 -16.85 11.02 1.14
C GLU A 164 -18.31 11.12 0.64
N ILE A 165 -18.68 12.26 0.04
CA ILE A 165 -20.05 12.56 -0.40
C ILE A 165 -20.47 11.71 -1.61
N LEU A 166 -19.52 11.24 -2.42
CA LEU A 166 -19.78 10.57 -3.71
C LEU A 166 -19.83 9.04 -3.65
N ILE A 167 -20.05 8.46 -2.47
CA ILE A 167 -20.13 6.98 -2.30
C ILE A 167 -21.20 6.36 -3.20
N HIS A 168 -22.31 7.06 -3.47
CA HIS A 168 -23.42 6.55 -4.26
C HIS A 168 -23.15 6.47 -5.77
N ILE A 169 -22.17 7.22 -6.29
CA ILE A 169 -21.79 7.21 -7.72
C ILE A 169 -20.54 6.37 -7.96
N ARG A 170 -20.10 5.63 -6.96
CA ARG A 170 -18.84 4.88 -6.97
C ARG A 170 -18.68 3.91 -8.14
N ASN A 171 -19.75 3.34 -8.65
CA ASN A 171 -19.71 2.34 -9.73
C ASN A 171 -19.84 2.92 -11.14
N PHE A 172 -20.01 4.24 -11.27
CA PHE A 172 -20.22 4.87 -12.59
C PHE A 172 -19.02 4.67 -13.53
N TYR A 173 -17.80 4.59 -13.01
CA TYR A 173 -16.61 4.35 -13.83
C TYR A 173 -16.66 3.05 -14.64
N LYS A 174 -17.46 2.06 -14.23
CA LYS A 174 -17.63 0.78 -14.94
C LYS A 174 -18.31 0.95 -16.31
N PHE A 175 -18.96 2.08 -16.53
CA PHE A 175 -19.60 2.45 -17.82
C PHE A 175 -18.69 3.32 -18.69
N LEU A 176 -17.54 3.78 -18.17
CA LEU A 176 -16.63 4.62 -18.95
C LEU A 176 -15.94 3.81 -20.05
N PRO A 177 -15.57 4.50 -21.18
CA PRO A 177 -14.83 3.87 -22.27
C PRO A 177 -13.58 3.12 -21.76
N TYR A 178 -13.23 2.05 -22.42
CA TYR A 178 -12.06 1.21 -22.12
C TYR A 178 -12.06 0.47 -20.78
N TYR A 179 -12.98 0.72 -19.85
CA TYR A 179 -13.02 -0.04 -18.59
C TYR A 179 -13.06 -1.55 -18.87
N LYS A 180 -14.12 -2.02 -19.54
CA LYS A 180 -14.29 -3.45 -19.82
C LYS A 180 -13.15 -3.99 -20.70
N SER A 181 -12.75 -3.25 -21.74
CA SER A 181 -11.72 -3.70 -22.67
C SER A 181 -10.34 -3.86 -22.04
N SER A 182 -10.01 -3.10 -21.00
CA SER A 182 -8.75 -3.26 -20.25
C SER A 182 -8.63 -4.66 -19.63
N PHE A 183 -9.73 -5.16 -19.08
CA PHE A 183 -9.78 -6.51 -18.50
C PHE A 183 -9.88 -7.59 -19.56
N THR A 184 -10.75 -7.40 -20.56
CA THR A 184 -10.97 -8.40 -21.63
C THR A 184 -9.70 -8.68 -22.43
N HIS A 185 -8.88 -7.66 -22.72
CA HIS A 185 -7.63 -7.82 -23.46
C HIS A 185 -6.43 -8.13 -22.56
N ALA A 186 -6.59 -8.17 -21.26
CA ALA A 186 -5.52 -8.63 -20.38
C ALA A 186 -5.32 -10.16 -20.53
N THR A 187 -4.06 -10.58 -20.61
CA THR A 187 -3.66 -11.99 -20.50
C THR A 187 -3.73 -12.44 -19.06
N LYS A 188 -3.21 -11.62 -18.14
CA LYS A 188 -3.33 -11.82 -16.69
C LYS A 188 -3.72 -10.52 -16.00
N ILE A 189 -4.43 -10.64 -14.88
CA ILE A 189 -4.88 -9.54 -14.04
C ILE A 189 -4.30 -9.76 -12.65
N LEU A 190 -3.47 -8.83 -12.20
CA LEU A 190 -2.87 -8.90 -10.87
C LEU A 190 -3.79 -8.17 -9.88
N ALA A 191 -4.49 -8.91 -9.04
CA ALA A 191 -5.32 -8.35 -7.97
C ALA A 191 -4.49 -8.23 -6.68
N ALA A 192 -4.35 -7.01 -6.16
CA ALA A 192 -3.54 -6.77 -4.98
C ALA A 192 -4.11 -7.47 -3.74
N PHE A 193 -5.41 -7.36 -3.53
CA PHE A 193 -6.13 -7.92 -2.38
C PHE A 193 -7.51 -8.42 -2.82
N LYS A 194 -8.09 -9.33 -2.05
CA LYS A 194 -9.39 -9.97 -2.33
C LYS A 194 -10.53 -8.97 -2.57
N HIS A 195 -10.52 -7.85 -1.85
CA HIS A 195 -11.59 -6.86 -1.99
C HIS A 195 -11.65 -6.21 -3.38
N VAL A 196 -10.57 -6.26 -4.17
CA VAL A 196 -10.48 -5.70 -5.52
C VAL A 196 -11.19 -6.59 -6.55
N GLU A 197 -11.31 -7.89 -6.31
CA GLU A 197 -11.89 -8.85 -7.26
C GLU A 197 -13.32 -8.45 -7.70
N LYS A 198 -14.10 -7.82 -6.82
CA LYS A 198 -15.45 -7.30 -7.13
C LYS A 198 -15.45 -6.13 -8.14
N ASP A 199 -14.31 -5.49 -8.35
CA ASP A 199 -14.13 -4.42 -9.32
C ASP A 199 -13.65 -4.98 -10.68
N ILE A 200 -13.37 -6.29 -10.78
CA ILE A 200 -13.01 -7.00 -12.00
C ILE A 200 -14.26 -7.70 -12.54
N PRO A 201 -14.55 -7.62 -13.86
CA PRO A 201 -15.69 -8.32 -14.45
C PRO A 201 -15.61 -9.83 -14.18
N LEU A 202 -16.72 -10.46 -13.78
CA LEU A 202 -16.77 -11.89 -13.44
C LEU A 202 -16.27 -12.80 -14.56
N SER A 203 -16.52 -12.43 -15.82
CA SER A 203 -16.02 -13.18 -16.99
C SER A 203 -14.50 -13.29 -17.05
N GLU A 204 -13.79 -12.39 -16.37
CA GLU A 204 -12.33 -12.29 -16.41
C GLU A 204 -11.66 -12.84 -15.14
N HIS A 205 -12.42 -13.37 -14.16
CA HIS A 205 -11.86 -13.86 -12.90
C HIS A 205 -10.89 -15.03 -13.07
N HIS A 206 -11.00 -15.82 -14.14
CA HIS A 206 -10.06 -16.89 -14.47
C HIS A 206 -8.64 -16.40 -14.78
N LYS A 207 -8.47 -15.09 -15.09
CA LYS A 207 -7.17 -14.46 -15.36
C LYS A 207 -6.51 -13.90 -14.09
N ILE A 208 -7.20 -13.92 -12.94
CA ILE A 208 -6.73 -13.27 -11.71
C ILE A 208 -5.57 -14.04 -11.10
N ILE A 209 -4.50 -13.31 -10.79
CA ILE A 209 -3.39 -13.77 -9.95
C ILE A 209 -3.27 -12.80 -8.77
N LYS A 210 -3.21 -13.33 -7.56
CA LYS A 210 -2.95 -12.51 -6.36
C LYS A 210 -1.52 -11.99 -6.37
N PHE A 211 -1.38 -10.69 -6.45
CA PHE A 211 -0.10 -10.00 -6.40
C PHE A 211 -0.32 -8.53 -6.05
N ASN A 212 0.15 -8.10 -4.88
CA ASN A 212 0.06 -6.71 -4.44
C ASN A 212 1.31 -5.90 -4.83
N GLU A 213 1.16 -4.58 -4.89
CA GLU A 213 2.22 -3.62 -5.19
C GLU A 213 3.18 -3.40 -4.03
N LEU A 214 2.84 -3.89 -2.84
CA LEU A 214 3.61 -3.65 -1.64
C LEU A 214 4.85 -4.53 -1.59
N GLY A 215 5.94 -3.93 -1.15
CA GLY A 215 7.19 -4.61 -0.88
C GLY A 215 7.95 -3.88 0.21
N VAL A 216 8.96 -4.52 0.77
CA VAL A 216 9.76 -3.98 1.85
C VAL A 216 11.25 -4.09 1.56
N ASP A 217 11.98 -3.04 1.98
CA ASP A 217 13.45 -3.07 2.05
C ASP A 217 13.86 -3.77 3.35
N THR A 218 14.28 -5.03 3.21
CA THR A 218 14.63 -5.90 4.34
C THR A 218 15.99 -5.58 4.95
N GLU A 219 16.79 -4.75 4.31
CA GLU A 219 18.06 -4.25 4.86
C GLU A 219 17.84 -3.00 5.70
N LEU A 220 16.93 -2.13 5.27
CA LEU A 220 16.52 -0.97 6.07
C LEU A 220 15.71 -1.40 7.30
N TYR A 221 14.69 -2.24 7.11
CA TYR A 221 13.82 -2.73 8.18
C TYR A 221 14.28 -4.11 8.66
N LYS A 222 15.20 -4.14 9.59
CA LYS A 222 15.73 -5.38 10.17
C LYS A 222 15.73 -5.34 11.70
N PRO A 223 15.65 -6.51 12.34
CA PRO A 223 15.72 -6.61 13.80
C PRO A 223 17.02 -6.01 14.35
N ASN A 224 16.95 -5.41 15.52
CA ASN A 224 18.15 -5.01 16.27
C ASN A 224 18.75 -6.24 16.96
N PRO A 225 19.96 -6.71 16.56
CA PRO A 225 20.58 -7.92 17.13
C PRO A 225 21.02 -7.73 18.60
N LYS A 226 21.13 -6.47 19.05
CA LYS A 226 21.53 -6.13 20.43
C LYS A 226 20.35 -5.86 21.34
N LYS A 227 19.10 -6.03 20.85
CA LYS A 227 17.90 -5.81 21.64
C LYS A 227 17.81 -6.83 22.77
N ASP A 228 17.64 -6.34 23.99
CA ASP A 228 17.32 -7.20 25.14
C ASP A 228 15.89 -7.73 24.99
N LYS A 229 15.78 -9.01 24.66
CA LYS A 229 14.49 -9.70 24.49
C LYS A 229 13.80 -10.01 25.84
N ILE A 230 14.55 -10.09 26.94
CA ILE A 230 14.07 -10.54 28.24
C ILE A 230 13.66 -9.35 29.14
N ARG A 231 13.65 -8.14 28.60
CA ARG A 231 13.25 -6.97 29.40
C ARG A 231 11.82 -7.10 29.95
N ALA A 232 11.63 -6.67 31.20
CA ALA A 232 10.34 -6.74 31.91
C ALA A 232 9.24 -5.84 31.28
N SER A 233 9.63 -4.84 30.48
CA SER A 233 8.71 -3.88 29.84
C SER A 233 8.62 -4.12 28.35
N CYS A 234 7.45 -4.50 27.86
CA CYS A 234 7.17 -4.58 26.43
C CYS A 234 7.02 -3.18 25.81
N GLN A 235 7.65 -2.96 24.65
CA GLN A 235 7.60 -1.69 23.92
C GLN A 235 6.65 -1.85 22.73
N PHE A 236 5.48 -1.24 22.83
CA PHE A 236 4.51 -1.16 21.74
C PHE A 236 4.85 0.01 20.82
N LEU A 237 4.58 -0.18 19.54
CA LEU A 237 4.78 0.83 18.52
C LEU A 237 3.53 0.99 17.63
N PHE A 238 3.11 2.22 17.44
CA PHE A 238 2.18 2.63 16.38
C PHE A 238 2.93 3.54 15.41
N VAL A 239 2.78 3.30 14.10
CA VAL A 239 3.33 4.18 13.04
C VAL A 239 2.24 4.49 12.04
N GLY A 240 1.96 5.78 11.82
CA GLY A 240 0.97 6.18 10.84
C GLY A 240 0.51 7.63 10.97
N ARG A 241 -0.22 8.12 9.98
CA ARG A 241 -0.86 9.44 10.06
C ARG A 241 -1.88 9.46 11.20
N LEU A 242 -1.92 10.51 11.97
CA LEU A 242 -2.87 10.69 13.07
C LEU A 242 -4.19 11.27 12.52
N VAL A 243 -4.97 10.38 11.90
CA VAL A 243 -6.29 10.64 11.29
C VAL A 243 -7.34 9.66 11.81
N PRO A 244 -8.63 10.01 11.80
CA PRO A 244 -9.69 9.23 12.46
C PRO A 244 -9.69 7.74 12.12
N TYR A 245 -9.55 7.38 10.85
CA TYR A 245 -9.62 5.98 10.44
C TYR A 245 -8.39 5.13 10.80
N LYS A 246 -7.27 5.75 11.18
CA LYS A 246 -6.08 5.04 11.73
C LYS A 246 -6.24 4.69 13.19
N SER A 247 -7.20 5.33 13.88
CA SER A 247 -7.70 4.97 15.21
C SER A 247 -6.63 4.85 16.30
N ALA A 248 -5.59 5.70 16.27
CA ALA A 248 -4.53 5.70 17.29
C ALA A 248 -5.08 5.85 18.73
N HIS A 249 -6.25 6.48 18.90
CA HIS A 249 -6.96 6.59 20.17
C HIS A 249 -7.31 5.22 20.79
N VAL A 250 -7.47 4.15 20.00
CA VAL A 250 -7.78 2.80 20.51
C VAL A 250 -6.62 2.27 21.34
N VAL A 251 -5.38 2.45 20.87
CA VAL A 251 -4.18 1.97 21.59
C VAL A 251 -3.98 2.76 22.89
N ILE A 252 -4.20 4.09 22.86
CA ILE A 252 -4.17 4.93 24.08
C ILE A 252 -5.25 4.49 25.07
N SER A 253 -6.47 4.23 24.55
CA SER A 253 -7.59 3.77 25.40
C SER A 253 -7.34 2.39 26.01
N ALA A 254 -6.56 1.53 25.34
CA ALA A 254 -6.12 0.25 25.91
C ALA A 254 -5.24 0.49 27.14
N PHE A 255 -4.29 1.43 27.10
CA PHE A 255 -3.49 1.81 28.26
C PHE A 255 -4.31 2.48 29.38
N ILE A 256 -5.35 3.25 29.03
CA ILE A 256 -6.27 3.83 30.04
C ILE A 256 -7.00 2.73 30.82
N LYS A 257 -7.51 1.71 30.11
CA LYS A 257 -8.34 0.66 30.72
C LYS A 257 -7.54 -0.46 31.35
N SER A 258 -6.37 -0.82 30.83
CA SER A 258 -5.55 -1.90 31.35
C SER A 258 -4.55 -1.39 32.40
N VAL A 259 -4.65 -1.92 33.63
CA VAL A 259 -3.69 -1.67 34.70
C VAL A 259 -2.32 -2.25 34.38
N GLU A 260 -2.30 -3.44 33.73
CA GLU A 260 -1.09 -4.12 33.31
C GLU A 260 -0.31 -3.28 32.28
N LEU A 261 -0.96 -2.84 31.21
CA LEU A 261 -0.31 -2.05 30.18
C LEU A 261 0.28 -0.75 30.70
N ARG A 262 -0.52 0.07 31.44
CA ARG A 262 -0.08 1.39 31.88
C ARG A 262 1.02 1.36 32.94
N ASN A 263 1.10 0.31 33.76
CA ASN A 263 2.06 0.25 34.86
C ASN A 263 3.39 -0.40 34.49
N LYS A 264 3.39 -1.30 33.46
CA LYS A 264 4.56 -2.11 33.14
C LYS A 264 5.13 -1.90 31.74
N HIS A 265 4.34 -1.37 30.81
CA HIS A 265 4.70 -1.33 29.39
C HIS A 265 4.76 0.10 28.85
N GLN A 266 5.30 0.26 27.64
CA GLN A 266 5.48 1.56 26.99
C GLN A 266 4.84 1.55 25.61
N LEU A 267 4.37 2.71 25.15
CA LEU A 267 3.83 2.93 23.82
C LEU A 267 4.49 4.14 23.15
N ASN A 268 5.09 3.90 22.01
CA ASN A 268 5.55 4.96 21.12
C ASN A 268 4.56 5.13 19.95
N ILE A 269 4.13 6.35 19.70
CA ILE A 269 3.28 6.74 18.59
C ILE A 269 4.10 7.61 17.65
N VAL A 270 4.45 7.08 16.49
CA VAL A 270 5.20 7.77 15.43
C VAL A 270 4.23 8.22 14.34
N GLY A 271 4.19 9.51 14.08
CA GLY A 271 3.34 10.11 13.07
C GLY A 271 2.82 11.48 13.48
N ASP A 272 2.17 12.14 12.53
CA ASP A 272 1.55 13.44 12.70
C ASP A 272 0.19 13.49 11.99
N GLY A 273 -0.62 14.47 12.34
CA GLY A 273 -1.93 14.66 11.71
C GLY A 273 -2.90 15.46 12.57
N PRO A 274 -4.13 15.68 12.06
CA PRO A 274 -5.12 16.52 12.72
C PRO A 274 -5.57 16.02 14.10
N GLU A 275 -5.38 14.74 14.44
CA GLU A 275 -5.75 14.19 15.74
C GLU A 275 -4.64 14.33 16.80
N ARG A 276 -3.44 14.83 16.46
CA ARG A 276 -2.29 14.89 17.38
C ARG A 276 -2.64 15.58 18.72
N GLU A 277 -3.23 16.77 18.66
CA GLU A 277 -3.57 17.55 19.86
C GLU A 277 -4.60 16.82 20.73
N SER A 278 -5.63 16.24 20.12
CA SER A 278 -6.67 15.50 20.83
C SER A 278 -6.13 14.23 21.47
N LEU A 279 -5.21 13.52 20.79
CA LEU A 279 -4.54 12.35 21.34
C LEU A 279 -3.59 12.71 22.48
N GLN A 280 -2.84 13.82 22.37
CA GLN A 280 -1.99 14.31 23.46
C GLN A 280 -2.83 14.69 24.68
N LYS A 281 -3.93 15.41 24.48
CA LYS A 281 -4.86 15.73 25.55
C LYS A 281 -5.42 14.47 26.24
N LEU A 282 -5.76 13.44 25.48
CA LEU A 282 -6.23 12.17 26.05
C LEU A 282 -5.17 11.52 26.95
N ILE A 283 -3.89 11.59 26.57
CA ILE A 283 -2.75 11.10 27.38
C ILE A 283 -2.60 11.92 28.65
N ASP A 284 -2.65 13.27 28.56
CA ASP A 284 -2.46 14.20 29.66
C ASP A 284 -3.57 14.07 30.72
N ASP A 285 -4.84 14.07 30.29
CA ASP A 285 -6.02 13.94 31.13
C ASP A 285 -6.00 12.63 31.94
N ASN A 286 -5.39 11.56 31.39
CA ASN A 286 -5.25 10.25 32.03
C ASN A 286 -3.88 10.03 32.70
N LYS A 287 -2.99 11.03 32.72
CA LYS A 287 -1.65 11.01 33.37
C LYS A 287 -0.75 9.89 32.81
N LEU A 288 -0.83 9.60 31.52
CA LEU A 288 -0.09 8.50 30.84
C LEU A 288 1.25 8.94 30.25
N ASN A 289 1.70 10.16 30.42
CA ASN A 289 2.95 10.70 29.84
C ASN A 289 4.21 9.90 30.21
N LYS A 290 4.16 9.10 31.30
CA LYS A 290 5.27 8.25 31.73
C LYS A 290 5.41 6.99 30.86
N CYS A 291 4.32 6.52 30.23
CA CYS A 291 4.30 5.27 29.46
C CYS A 291 3.89 5.45 28.00
N ILE A 292 3.34 6.62 27.59
CA ILE A 292 2.96 6.89 26.20
C ILE A 292 3.66 8.13 25.70
N LYS A 293 4.25 8.06 24.48
CA LYS A 293 4.91 9.20 23.84
C LYS A 293 4.42 9.36 22.39
N ILE A 294 3.99 10.57 22.02
CA ILE A 294 3.75 10.95 20.61
C ILE A 294 5.01 11.63 20.09
N LEU A 295 5.71 10.96 19.16
CA LEU A 295 7.05 11.33 18.71
C LEU A 295 7.04 12.26 17.47
N GLY A 296 5.84 12.55 16.92
CA GLY A 296 5.70 13.32 15.70
C GLY A 296 6.13 12.55 14.44
N TRP A 297 6.21 13.27 13.34
CA TRP A 297 6.66 12.70 12.06
C TRP A 297 8.14 12.30 12.14
N LYS A 298 8.47 11.17 11.52
CA LYS A 298 9.82 10.61 11.42
C LYS A 298 10.12 10.17 9.99
N ASN A 299 11.38 10.29 9.57
CA ASN A 299 11.82 9.74 8.29
C ASN A 299 11.93 8.21 8.33
N GLN A 300 12.10 7.57 7.18
CA GLN A 300 12.12 6.10 7.07
C GLN A 300 13.21 5.45 7.92
N THR A 301 14.39 6.03 8.00
CA THR A 301 15.51 5.50 8.80
C THR A 301 15.19 5.55 10.30
N GLU A 302 14.60 6.66 10.77
CA GLU A 302 14.16 6.79 12.16
C GLU A 302 13.02 5.81 12.47
N VAL A 303 12.05 5.64 11.55
CA VAL A 303 10.96 4.66 11.69
C VAL A 303 11.53 3.24 11.79
N ALA A 304 12.50 2.88 10.94
CA ALA A 304 13.15 1.58 10.99
C ALA A 304 13.85 1.33 12.34
N GLN A 305 14.49 2.38 12.90
CA GLN A 305 15.10 2.28 14.24
C GLN A 305 14.04 2.05 15.33
N TYR A 306 12.93 2.81 15.33
CA TYR A 306 11.84 2.57 16.28
C TYR A 306 11.23 1.17 16.15
N MET A 307 11.10 0.65 14.93
CA MET A 307 10.66 -0.72 14.70
C MET A 307 11.65 -1.73 15.25
N ALA A 308 12.94 -1.57 14.98
CA ALA A 308 13.98 -2.46 15.48
C ALA A 308 14.06 -2.54 17.01
N ASP A 309 13.74 -1.44 17.70
CA ASP A 309 13.80 -1.33 19.15
C ASP A 309 12.48 -1.67 19.87
N SER A 310 11.39 -1.85 19.13
CA SER A 310 10.07 -2.18 19.67
C SER A 310 9.83 -3.70 19.72
N ASP A 311 8.80 -4.16 20.47
CA ASP A 311 8.48 -5.57 20.67
C ASP A 311 7.22 -6.01 19.93
N VAL A 312 6.23 -5.12 19.82
CA VAL A 312 4.94 -5.39 19.19
C VAL A 312 4.50 -4.18 18.41
N PHE A 313 4.07 -4.39 17.17
CA PHE A 313 3.45 -3.37 16.35
C PHE A 313 1.93 -3.40 16.53
N VAL A 314 1.31 -2.25 16.80
CA VAL A 314 -0.15 -2.14 17.01
C VAL A 314 -0.74 -1.15 16.02
N PHE A 315 -1.69 -1.61 15.19
CA PHE A 315 -2.22 -0.82 14.09
C PHE A 315 -3.74 -0.96 13.97
N PRO A 316 -4.53 -0.25 14.81
CA PRO A 316 -5.98 -0.41 14.92
C PRO A 316 -6.77 0.30 13.81
N THR A 317 -6.21 0.38 12.61
CA THR A 317 -6.83 1.07 11.49
C THR A 317 -8.14 0.39 11.08
N ILE A 318 -9.23 1.14 11.02
CA ILE A 318 -10.55 0.60 10.62
C ILE A 318 -10.75 0.54 9.10
N ARG A 319 -9.86 1.16 8.34
CA ARG A 319 -9.87 1.13 6.88
C ARG A 319 -8.45 1.31 6.33
N GLU A 320 -7.85 0.22 5.91
CA GLU A 320 -6.52 0.21 5.27
C GLU A 320 -6.57 -0.65 4.02
N VAL A 321 -6.26 -0.04 2.87
CA VAL A 321 -6.31 -0.74 1.59
C VAL A 321 -5.12 -1.67 1.41
N GLY A 322 -3.93 -1.22 1.80
CA GLY A 322 -2.69 -1.97 1.70
C GLY A 322 -2.07 -2.24 3.07
N GLY A 323 -1.32 -1.26 3.60
CA GLY A 323 -0.67 -1.35 4.92
C GLY A 323 0.82 -1.68 4.84
N ASN A 324 1.58 -0.97 4.00
CA ASN A 324 3.02 -1.23 3.85
C ASN A 324 3.79 -1.19 5.18
N VAL A 325 3.37 -0.32 6.10
CA VAL A 325 3.94 -0.24 7.45
C VAL A 325 3.90 -1.57 8.21
N ILE A 326 2.93 -2.44 7.90
CA ILE A 326 2.85 -3.80 8.46
C ILE A 326 4.00 -4.66 7.92
N LEU A 327 4.30 -4.57 6.62
CA LEU A 327 5.45 -5.28 6.02
C LEU A 327 6.78 -4.78 6.58
N GLU A 328 6.87 -3.48 6.85
CA GLU A 328 8.02 -2.86 7.50
C GLU A 328 8.21 -3.42 8.92
N ALA A 329 7.12 -3.49 9.70
CA ALA A 329 7.11 -4.09 11.04
C ALA A 329 7.46 -5.59 11.01
N MET A 330 6.84 -6.37 10.11
CA MET A 330 7.16 -7.80 9.92
C MET A 330 8.64 -7.98 9.57
N SER A 331 9.16 -7.14 8.67
CA SER A 331 10.57 -7.17 8.26
C SER A 331 11.52 -6.85 9.42
N ALA A 332 11.13 -5.97 10.34
CA ALA A 332 11.87 -5.70 11.56
C ALA A 332 11.67 -6.77 12.67
N GLY A 333 10.92 -7.84 12.39
CA GLY A 333 10.63 -8.91 13.35
C GLY A 333 9.63 -8.49 14.42
N LEU A 334 8.65 -7.64 14.10
CA LEU A 334 7.58 -7.25 15.02
C LEU A 334 6.31 -8.04 14.73
N PRO A 335 5.82 -8.87 15.66
CA PRO A 335 4.46 -9.39 15.57
C PRO A 335 3.48 -8.22 15.61
N SER A 336 2.47 -8.28 14.74
CA SER A 336 1.55 -7.17 14.54
C SER A 336 0.15 -7.50 15.07
N ILE A 337 -0.48 -6.54 15.75
CA ILE A 337 -1.90 -6.61 16.13
C ILE A 337 -2.67 -5.70 15.18
N VAL A 338 -3.49 -6.28 14.30
CA VAL A 338 -4.17 -5.57 13.22
C VAL A 338 -5.65 -5.98 13.13
N PRO A 339 -6.53 -5.15 12.55
CA PRO A 339 -7.91 -5.56 12.32
C PRO A 339 -7.99 -6.64 11.22
N ASN A 340 -8.92 -7.56 11.38
CA ASN A 340 -9.27 -8.56 10.36
C ASN A 340 -10.13 -7.90 9.26
N TYR A 341 -9.55 -6.91 8.55
CA TYR A 341 -10.22 -6.19 7.48
C TYR A 341 -9.23 -5.53 6.50
N GLY A 342 -9.56 -5.60 5.20
CA GLY A 342 -8.76 -4.97 4.13
C GLY A 342 -7.38 -5.59 3.95
N GLY A 343 -6.40 -4.76 3.59
CA GLY A 343 -5.02 -5.21 3.40
C GLY A 343 -4.40 -5.87 4.63
N PRO A 344 -4.54 -5.31 5.85
CA PRO A 344 -4.00 -5.91 7.06
C PRO A 344 -4.35 -7.38 7.25
N SER A 345 -5.61 -7.77 6.99
CA SER A 345 -6.07 -9.15 7.16
C SER A 345 -5.49 -10.15 6.15
N GLU A 346 -4.92 -9.66 5.05
CA GLU A 346 -4.28 -10.52 4.04
C GLU A 346 -2.75 -10.55 4.17
N LEU A 347 -2.17 -9.60 4.92
CA LEU A 347 -0.73 -9.55 5.20
C LEU A 347 -0.37 -10.38 6.44
N ILE A 348 -1.20 -10.32 7.49
CA ILE A 348 -1.01 -11.01 8.76
C ILE A 348 -1.93 -12.23 8.83
N ASP A 349 -1.44 -13.31 9.42
CA ASP A 349 -2.18 -14.51 9.80
C ASP A 349 -1.81 -14.91 11.24
N ASP A 350 -2.45 -15.97 11.76
CA ASP A 350 -2.25 -16.44 13.14
C ASP A 350 -0.81 -16.89 13.46
N SER A 351 0.00 -17.13 12.43
CA SER A 351 1.42 -17.48 12.59
C SER A 351 2.34 -16.26 12.67
N THR A 352 1.87 -15.07 12.31
CA THR A 352 2.68 -13.84 12.14
C THR A 352 2.19 -12.66 13.00
N GLY A 353 1.02 -12.80 13.64
CA GLY A 353 0.46 -11.75 14.49
C GLY A 353 -0.95 -12.09 14.98
N ILE A 354 -1.66 -11.06 15.42
CA ILE A 354 -3.03 -11.20 15.94
C ILE A 354 -3.98 -10.39 15.07
N GLN A 355 -5.00 -11.05 14.53
CA GLN A 355 -6.09 -10.40 13.82
C GLN A 355 -7.27 -10.12 14.76
N ILE A 356 -7.66 -8.85 14.85
CA ILE A 356 -8.78 -8.40 15.68
C ILE A 356 -10.04 -8.28 14.83
N PRO A 357 -11.13 -8.99 15.14
CA PRO A 357 -12.40 -8.83 14.43
C PRO A 357 -12.90 -7.38 14.49
N LEU A 358 -13.40 -6.85 13.36
CA LEU A 358 -14.11 -5.59 13.37
C LEU A 358 -15.49 -5.79 13.99
N ALA A 359 -15.61 -5.39 15.25
CA ALA A 359 -16.83 -5.42 16.05
C ALA A 359 -17.32 -4.01 16.36
N ASP A 360 -18.23 -3.87 17.33
CA ASP A 360 -18.52 -2.56 17.89
C ASP A 360 -17.30 -1.95 18.60
N LYS A 361 -17.34 -0.64 18.88
CA LYS A 361 -16.17 0.10 19.41
C LYS A 361 -15.68 -0.46 20.76
N SER A 362 -16.58 -0.99 21.61
CA SER A 362 -16.24 -1.53 22.92
C SER A 362 -15.55 -2.88 22.82
N GLU A 363 -16.11 -3.78 22.04
CA GLU A 363 -15.56 -5.11 21.79
C GLU A 363 -14.23 -5.04 21.02
N PHE A 364 -14.14 -4.13 20.03
CA PHE A 364 -12.91 -3.86 19.30
C PHE A 364 -11.78 -3.40 20.24
N LEU A 365 -12.07 -2.45 21.13
CA LEU A 365 -11.11 -1.99 22.14
C LEU A 365 -10.71 -3.12 23.09
N GLN A 366 -11.68 -3.92 23.58
CA GLN A 366 -11.38 -5.01 24.51
C GLN A 366 -10.50 -6.07 23.85
N SER A 367 -10.73 -6.38 22.57
CA SER A 367 -9.91 -7.32 21.82
C SER A 367 -8.48 -6.82 21.63
N TYR A 368 -8.28 -5.49 21.43
CA TYR A 368 -6.93 -4.90 21.43
C TYR A 368 -6.25 -5.01 22.78
N ILE A 369 -6.96 -4.74 23.89
CA ILE A 369 -6.43 -4.92 25.25
C ILE A 369 -5.92 -6.35 25.43
N ASN A 370 -6.78 -7.33 25.15
CA ASN A 370 -6.47 -8.75 25.31
C ASN A 370 -5.24 -9.16 24.46
N GLY A 371 -5.20 -8.75 23.19
CA GLY A 371 -4.08 -9.04 22.31
C GLY A 371 -2.77 -8.38 22.75
N MET A 372 -2.83 -7.15 23.22
CA MET A 372 -1.66 -6.42 23.75
C MET A 372 -1.15 -7.05 25.04
N GLU A 373 -2.02 -7.38 25.99
CA GLU A 373 -1.65 -8.07 27.24
C GLU A 373 -1.06 -9.46 26.95
N LEU A 374 -1.66 -10.22 26.03
CA LEU A 374 -1.16 -11.54 25.63
C LEU A 374 0.28 -11.44 25.10
N LEU A 375 0.55 -10.54 24.15
CA LEU A 375 1.90 -10.40 23.60
C LEU A 375 2.88 -9.71 24.56
N ALA A 376 2.40 -8.93 25.52
CA ALA A 376 3.24 -8.34 26.56
C ALA A 376 3.77 -9.38 27.56
N THR A 377 2.93 -10.37 27.90
CA THR A 377 3.21 -11.33 28.99
C THR A 377 3.71 -12.68 28.49
N ASN A 378 3.39 -13.07 27.26
CA ASN A 378 3.81 -14.35 26.68
C ASN A 378 5.01 -14.14 25.73
N LEU A 379 6.22 -14.26 26.29
CA LEU A 379 7.46 -14.08 25.53
C LEU A 379 7.64 -15.14 24.43
N GLU A 380 7.35 -16.39 24.70
CA GLU A 380 7.50 -17.50 23.75
C GLU A 380 6.62 -17.30 22.50
N LEU A 381 5.35 -16.96 22.71
CA LEU A 381 4.44 -16.64 21.62
C LEU A 381 4.95 -15.43 20.80
N ARG A 382 5.37 -14.36 21.50
CA ARG A 382 5.89 -13.15 20.87
C ARG A 382 7.11 -13.43 20.00
N GLU A 383 8.06 -14.25 20.47
CA GLU A 383 9.24 -14.63 19.70
C GLU A 383 8.88 -15.50 18.51
N THR A 384 8.02 -16.49 18.66
CA THR A 384 7.53 -17.35 17.57
C THR A 384 6.89 -16.51 16.47
N LEU A 385 5.97 -15.60 16.81
CA LEU A 385 5.31 -14.73 15.85
C LEU A 385 6.32 -13.75 15.18
N SER A 386 7.31 -13.27 15.94
CA SER A 386 8.38 -12.39 15.46
C SER A 386 9.21 -13.07 14.35
N ASP A 387 9.68 -14.27 14.61
CA ASP A 387 10.52 -15.04 13.68
C ASP A 387 9.73 -15.38 12.40
N ASN A 388 8.48 -15.84 12.55
CA ASN A 388 7.60 -16.13 11.44
C ASN A 388 7.26 -14.88 10.60
N ALA A 389 6.99 -13.75 11.25
CA ALA A 389 6.71 -12.48 10.57
C ALA A 389 7.92 -12.05 9.72
N ARG A 390 9.13 -12.11 10.29
CA ARG A 390 10.38 -11.82 9.58
C ARG A 390 10.59 -12.77 8.40
N GLU A 391 10.42 -14.06 8.61
CA GLU A 391 10.58 -15.08 7.56
C GLU A 391 9.62 -14.82 6.39
N LYS A 392 8.34 -14.56 6.68
CA LYS A 392 7.32 -14.26 5.66
C LYS A 392 7.66 -12.98 4.89
N ALA A 393 8.10 -11.92 5.59
CA ALA A 393 8.52 -10.68 4.95
C ALA A 393 9.69 -10.90 3.97
N LEU A 394 10.70 -11.68 4.37
CA LEU A 394 11.85 -12.01 3.53
C LEU A 394 11.46 -12.85 2.31
N LYS A 395 10.63 -13.88 2.49
CA LYS A 395 10.30 -14.86 1.46
C LYS A 395 9.25 -14.37 0.45
N GLU A 396 8.31 -13.51 0.89
CA GLU A 396 7.15 -13.16 0.06
C GLU A 396 7.10 -11.68 -0.32
N HIS A 397 7.63 -10.79 0.53
CA HIS A 397 7.41 -9.35 0.41
C HIS A 397 8.68 -8.52 0.18
N SER A 398 9.88 -9.12 0.24
CA SER A 398 11.09 -8.40 -0.14
C SER A 398 11.08 -8.04 -1.63
N TRP A 399 11.64 -6.88 -2.00
CA TRP A 399 11.69 -6.46 -3.40
C TRP A 399 12.32 -7.49 -4.33
N PRO A 400 13.44 -8.16 -3.98
CA PRO A 400 13.99 -9.23 -4.82
C PRO A 400 13.02 -10.39 -5.07
N MET A 401 12.23 -10.78 -4.06
CA MET A 401 11.24 -11.85 -4.21
C MET A 401 10.03 -11.41 -5.04
N LYS A 402 9.62 -10.14 -4.94
CA LYS A 402 8.59 -9.56 -5.82
C LYS A 402 9.02 -9.62 -7.29
N GLY A 403 10.25 -9.28 -7.62
CA GLY A 403 10.81 -9.41 -8.97
C GLY A 403 10.82 -10.86 -9.47
N LYS A 404 11.30 -11.80 -8.64
CA LYS A 404 11.28 -13.24 -8.95
C LYS A 404 9.86 -13.76 -9.22
N ARG A 405 8.90 -13.36 -8.38
CA ARG A 405 7.51 -13.75 -8.54
C ARG A 405 6.92 -13.20 -9.86
N MET A 406 7.24 -11.98 -10.23
CA MET A 406 6.82 -11.42 -11.51
C MET A 406 7.40 -12.16 -12.69
N LYS A 407 8.68 -12.57 -12.66
CA LYS A 407 9.28 -13.42 -13.69
C LYS A 407 8.51 -14.74 -13.87
N GLN A 408 8.09 -15.38 -12.77
CA GLN A 408 7.26 -16.60 -12.80
C GLN A 408 5.89 -16.32 -13.46
N ILE A 409 5.25 -15.20 -13.10
CA ILE A 409 3.96 -14.80 -13.68
C ILE A 409 4.07 -14.57 -15.20
N TYR A 410 5.14 -13.93 -15.65
CA TYR A 410 5.38 -13.77 -17.09
C TYR A 410 5.61 -15.12 -17.81
N ALA A 411 6.34 -16.05 -17.16
CA ALA A 411 6.54 -17.39 -17.72
C ALA A 411 5.20 -18.13 -17.88
N LEU A 412 4.38 -18.16 -16.82
CA LEU A 412 3.04 -18.74 -16.84
C LEU A 412 2.14 -18.09 -17.93
N ALA A 413 2.16 -16.76 -18.01
CA ALA A 413 1.39 -16.04 -19.02
C ALA A 413 1.85 -16.34 -20.46
N LYS A 414 3.14 -16.65 -20.66
CA LYS A 414 3.70 -17.00 -21.98
C LYS A 414 3.33 -18.42 -22.41
N GLU A 415 3.17 -19.34 -21.48
CA GLU A 415 2.74 -20.73 -21.74
C GLU A 415 1.27 -20.84 -22.16
N GLU A 416 0.46 -19.83 -21.84
CA GLU A 416 -0.98 -19.78 -22.17
C GLU A 416 -1.28 -19.04 -23.50
N LEU A 417 -0.26 -18.48 -24.18
CA LEU A 417 -0.39 -17.77 -25.46
C LEU A 417 -0.22 -18.72 -26.66
#